data_b933cafecdb5c3f52d44720b5a49f131
#
_entry.id   b933cafecdb5c3f52d44720b5a49f131
#
_cell.length_a   1.000
_cell.length_b   1.000
_cell.length_c   1.000
_cell.angle_alpha   90.00
_cell.angle_beta   90.00
_cell.angle_gamma   90.00
#
_symmetry.space_group_name_H-M   'P 1'
#
loop_
_entity.id
_entity.type
_entity.pdbx_description
1 polymer ?
#
loop_
_entity_poly.entity_id
_entity_poly.type
_entity_poly.pdbx_seq_one_letter_code
_entity_poly.pdbx_strand_id
1 'polypeptide(L)'
;MNNFIVKESPFRPLSEVISLSPIILESPGREHELQVRVSAPLIGTSLPIIIFSHGFGSSMDAYAPLVNYWAARGFVVIQPTYLDSRTLIQNPKADHSEAIRAYLESPLKAKMWRFRVEDLKRTIDQLNLIENSMPGLKGRLDKDNIALVGHSFGAQTSATLLGTRVINFDGSLNEDFADSRIKAGLLLSVGGCGGEALTPFAKEHFPHLNQSYEKMNIKTLVIAGDKDLSPLTVQGPEWFTDAFYNSPGANQLVVLSGGEHMLGGISGHLVTETTDENPDRVLAVQRLTWAYLVSALYPENSAWETTCSWFLNDPNQQGTVIGK
;
A
#
# COMPACT_ATOMS: atom_id res chain seq x y z
N MET A 1 12.31 -15.85 24.27
CA MET A 1 12.11 -14.79 23.28
C MET A 1 10.60 -14.57 23.16
N ASN A 2 10.08 -13.48 23.69
CA ASN A 2 8.64 -13.20 23.59
C ASN A 2 8.36 -12.54 22.24
N ASN A 3 8.02 -13.35 21.25
CA ASN A 3 7.43 -12.88 20.02
C ASN A 3 6.12 -12.19 20.34
N PHE A 4 6.12 -10.88 20.30
CA PHE A 4 5.04 -10.03 20.78
C PHE A 4 3.73 -10.19 19.98
N ILE A 5 3.77 -10.78 18.79
CA ILE A 5 2.61 -10.96 17.90
C ILE A 5 1.89 -12.32 18.10
N VAL A 6 2.51 -13.30 18.75
CA VAL A 6 2.26 -14.72 18.45
C VAL A 6 1.19 -15.40 19.26
N LYS A 7 0.59 -14.94 20.32
CA LYS A 7 -0.26 -15.86 21.13
C LYS A 7 -1.59 -15.37 21.70
N GLU A 8 -2.00 -14.16 21.49
CA GLU A 8 -3.26 -13.74 22.14
C GLU A 8 -4.18 -12.99 21.18
N SER A 9 -5.45 -13.25 21.28
CA SER A 9 -6.61 -12.55 20.71
C SER A 9 -6.35 -11.53 19.59
N PRO A 10 -7.07 -11.56 18.46
CA PRO A 10 -7.05 -10.48 17.44
C PRO A 10 -7.42 -9.09 18.01
N PHE A 11 -7.83 -9.05 19.26
CA PHE A 11 -8.21 -7.86 20.03
C PHE A 11 -7.19 -7.48 21.10
N ARG A 12 -5.90 -7.62 20.82
CA ARG A 12 -4.84 -7.19 21.75
C ARG A 12 -5.04 -5.78 22.26
N PRO A 13 -4.69 -5.46 23.53
CA PRO A 13 -4.67 -4.09 24.01
C PRO A 13 -3.79 -3.23 23.10
N LEU A 14 -4.32 -2.06 22.71
CA LEU A 14 -3.62 -1.12 21.84
C LEU A 14 -2.36 -0.63 22.57
N SER A 15 -1.21 -0.73 21.90
CA SER A 15 -0.01 -0.02 22.32
C SER A 15 -0.15 1.45 21.99
N GLU A 16 0.38 2.33 22.81
CA GLU A 16 0.63 3.71 22.42
C GLU A 16 1.56 3.74 21.21
N VAL A 17 1.31 4.70 20.30
CA VAL A 17 2.07 4.86 19.06
C VAL A 17 2.91 6.13 19.15
N ILE A 18 4.18 6.00 18.86
CA ILE A 18 5.08 7.12 18.64
C ILE A 18 5.31 7.29 17.12
N SER A 19 5.25 8.53 16.65
CA SER A 19 5.52 8.86 15.24
C SER A 19 6.58 9.94 15.14
N LEU A 20 7.47 9.81 14.15
CA LEU A 20 8.48 10.81 13.82
C LEU A 20 8.41 11.10 12.32
N SER A 21 8.40 12.37 11.96
CA SER A 21 8.48 12.88 10.58
C SER A 21 8.96 14.33 10.55
N PRO A 22 9.68 14.76 9.50
CA PRO A 22 10.27 13.89 8.51
C PRO A 22 11.58 13.26 8.99
N ILE A 23 11.85 12.03 8.58
CA ILE A 23 13.20 11.49 8.53
C ILE A 23 13.66 11.62 7.07
N ILE A 24 14.84 12.21 6.86
CA ILE A 24 15.41 12.40 5.52
C ILE A 24 16.26 11.20 5.16
N LEU A 25 15.97 10.60 4.00
CA LEU A 25 16.76 9.50 3.46
C LEU A 25 17.70 9.98 2.34
N GLU A 26 18.86 9.36 2.25
CA GLU A 26 19.78 9.60 1.14
C GLU A 26 19.13 9.22 -0.20
N SER A 27 19.07 10.18 -1.11
CA SER A 27 18.39 10.02 -2.40
C SER A 27 19.11 10.77 -3.52
N PRO A 28 20.35 10.36 -3.85
CA PRO A 28 21.16 11.05 -4.86
C PRO A 28 20.44 11.05 -6.21
N GLY A 29 20.45 12.20 -6.89
CA GLY A 29 19.81 12.40 -8.19
C GLY A 29 18.29 12.62 -8.14
N ARG A 30 17.68 12.66 -6.96
CA ARG A 30 16.28 13.02 -6.75
C ARG A 30 16.13 14.54 -6.67
N GLU A 31 15.07 15.09 -7.27
CA GLU A 31 14.83 16.55 -7.31
C GLU A 31 14.53 17.13 -5.91
N HIS A 32 13.79 16.40 -5.08
CA HIS A 32 13.48 16.72 -3.69
C HIS A 32 14.01 15.63 -2.76
N GLU A 33 14.29 15.97 -1.51
CA GLU A 33 14.66 14.99 -0.49
C GLU A 33 13.61 13.88 -0.34
N LEU A 34 14.05 12.65 -0.17
CA LEU A 34 13.16 11.55 0.18
C LEU A 34 12.84 11.62 1.66
N GLN A 35 11.63 12.02 1.97
CA GLN A 35 11.12 12.15 3.32
C GLN A 35 10.26 10.95 3.68
N VAL A 36 10.43 10.44 4.90
CA VAL A 36 9.58 9.38 5.42
C VAL A 36 9.02 9.74 6.80
N ARG A 37 7.79 9.28 7.05
CA ARG A 37 7.22 9.18 8.39
C ARG A 37 7.41 7.77 8.90
N VAL A 38 7.74 7.63 10.17
CA VAL A 38 7.82 6.34 10.87
C VAL A 38 6.85 6.37 12.04
N SER A 39 5.98 5.36 12.12
CA SER A 39 5.05 5.16 13.24
C SER A 39 5.30 3.78 13.84
N ALA A 40 5.48 3.70 15.15
CA ALA A 40 5.84 2.45 15.83
C ALA A 40 5.13 2.33 17.18
N PRO A 41 4.90 1.10 17.69
CA PRO A 41 4.42 0.92 19.05
C PRO A 41 5.51 1.35 20.04
N LEU A 42 5.10 1.95 21.17
CA LEU A 42 6.01 2.40 22.21
C LEU A 42 6.82 1.23 22.80
N ILE A 43 6.23 0.04 22.86
CA ILE A 43 6.82 -1.18 23.43
C ILE A 43 6.95 -2.30 22.40
N GLY A 44 7.71 -3.34 22.70
CA GLY A 44 7.91 -4.53 21.87
C GLY A 44 9.29 -4.59 21.23
N THR A 45 9.69 -5.78 20.82
CA THR A 45 10.95 -6.11 20.14
C THR A 45 10.64 -7.00 18.94
N SER A 46 11.56 -7.10 17.99
CA SER A 46 11.35 -7.84 16.73
C SER A 46 10.04 -7.43 16.05
N LEU A 47 9.90 -6.12 15.83
CA LEU A 47 8.70 -5.53 15.25
C LEU A 47 8.75 -5.67 13.73
N PRO A 48 7.80 -6.38 13.09
CA PRO A 48 7.74 -6.48 11.65
C PRO A 48 7.45 -5.11 11.02
N ILE A 49 7.86 -4.95 9.77
CA ILE A 49 7.86 -3.68 9.09
C ILE A 49 6.77 -3.67 8.00
N ILE A 50 5.97 -2.63 7.99
CA ILE A 50 5.13 -2.25 6.85
C ILE A 50 5.77 -1.05 6.18
N ILE A 51 6.07 -1.15 4.88
CA ILE A 51 6.36 0.02 4.06
C ILE A 51 5.07 0.33 3.31
N PHE A 52 4.50 1.52 3.57
CA PHE A 52 3.22 1.93 3.00
C PHE A 52 3.41 2.96 1.89
N SER A 53 2.97 2.61 0.69
CA SER A 53 3.00 3.42 -0.52
C SER A 53 1.67 4.14 -0.74
N HIS A 54 1.66 5.46 -0.61
CA HIS A 54 0.45 6.28 -0.77
C HIS A 54 -0.04 6.40 -2.21
N GLY A 55 -1.34 6.71 -2.40
CA GLY A 55 -1.95 6.98 -3.69
C GLY A 55 -1.38 8.23 -4.37
N PHE A 56 -1.75 8.46 -5.63
CA PHE A 56 -1.31 9.59 -6.43
C PHE A 56 -1.60 10.93 -5.72
N GLY A 57 -0.64 11.84 -5.74
CA GLY A 57 -0.76 13.18 -5.16
C GLY A 57 -0.81 13.24 -3.64
N SER A 58 -0.84 12.10 -2.92
CA SER A 58 -0.88 12.04 -1.47
C SER A 58 0.52 12.21 -0.84
N SER A 59 0.70 11.91 0.44
CA SER A 59 1.98 12.05 1.14
C SER A 59 2.10 11.08 2.32
N MET A 60 3.23 11.13 3.00
CA MET A 60 3.49 10.39 4.25
C MET A 60 2.54 10.77 5.40
N ASP A 61 1.80 11.86 5.30
CA ASP A 61 0.92 12.34 6.37
C ASP A 61 -0.51 11.79 6.29
N ALA A 62 -0.89 11.22 5.15
CA ALA A 62 -2.20 10.61 4.95
C ALA A 62 -2.27 9.18 5.50
N TYR A 63 -3.45 8.57 5.43
CA TYR A 63 -3.75 7.18 5.82
C TYR A 63 -3.61 6.90 7.33
N ALA A 64 -3.75 7.92 8.16
CA ALA A 64 -3.71 7.77 9.62
C ALA A 64 -4.63 6.66 10.17
N PRO A 65 -5.86 6.42 9.64
CA PRO A 65 -6.70 5.33 10.11
C PRO A 65 -6.03 3.95 10.03
N LEU A 66 -5.33 3.66 8.92
CA LEU A 66 -4.64 2.38 8.75
C LEU A 66 -3.31 2.35 9.52
N VAL A 67 -2.50 3.38 9.36
CA VAL A 67 -1.15 3.46 9.92
C VAL A 67 -1.17 3.34 11.45
N ASN A 68 -2.04 4.12 12.11
CA ASN A 68 -2.18 4.08 13.57
C ASN A 68 -2.72 2.72 14.04
N TYR A 69 -3.63 2.11 13.28
CA TYR A 69 -4.18 0.80 13.60
C TYR A 69 -3.11 -0.29 13.59
N TRP A 70 -2.27 -0.33 12.54
CA TRP A 70 -1.19 -1.31 12.42
C TRP A 70 -0.09 -1.06 13.44
N ALA A 71 0.32 0.20 13.62
CA ALA A 71 1.36 0.55 14.59
C ALA A 71 0.93 0.22 16.02
N ALA A 72 -0.30 0.53 16.42
CA ALA A 72 -0.83 0.17 17.73
C ALA A 72 -0.88 -1.35 17.97
N ARG A 73 -0.81 -2.16 16.90
CA ARG A 73 -0.88 -3.63 16.93
C ARG A 73 0.45 -4.32 16.59
N GLY A 74 1.55 -3.62 16.74
CA GLY A 74 2.88 -4.23 16.76
C GLY A 74 3.69 -4.11 15.48
N PHE A 75 3.23 -3.34 14.47
CA PHE A 75 4.03 -3.06 13.29
C PHE A 75 4.81 -1.76 13.41
N VAL A 76 5.97 -1.69 12.78
CA VAL A 76 6.58 -0.41 12.42
C VAL A 76 6.12 -0.06 11.02
N VAL A 77 5.47 1.10 10.87
CA VAL A 77 4.96 1.57 9.57
C VAL A 77 5.82 2.71 9.07
N ILE A 78 6.35 2.59 7.86
CA ILE A 78 7.22 3.56 7.21
C ILE A 78 6.51 4.06 5.96
N GLN A 79 6.30 5.37 5.86
CA GLN A 79 5.58 6.03 4.77
C GLN A 79 6.50 7.03 4.05
N PRO A 80 6.99 6.74 2.83
CA PRO A 80 7.69 7.73 2.02
C PRO A 80 6.73 8.75 1.40
N THR A 81 7.24 9.95 1.08
CA THR A 81 6.58 10.95 0.23
C THR A 81 7.23 10.93 -1.15
N TYR A 82 6.44 10.67 -2.19
CA TYR A 82 6.91 10.59 -3.57
C TYR A 82 6.89 11.94 -4.29
N LEU A 83 7.60 12.04 -5.43
CA LEU A 83 7.76 13.27 -6.21
C LEU A 83 6.46 13.81 -6.81
N ASP A 84 5.44 12.97 -6.98
CA ASP A 84 4.10 13.38 -7.43
C ASP A 84 3.20 13.90 -6.31
N SER A 85 3.72 14.00 -5.08
CA SER A 85 2.93 14.51 -3.95
C SER A 85 2.56 15.97 -4.12
N ARG A 86 1.28 16.28 -3.86
CA ARG A 86 0.80 17.68 -3.82
C ARG A 86 1.47 18.51 -2.73
N THR A 87 2.04 17.88 -1.70
CA THR A 87 2.77 18.60 -0.64
C THR A 87 4.10 19.18 -1.12
N LEU A 88 4.61 18.76 -2.28
CA LEU A 88 5.81 19.30 -2.92
C LEU A 88 5.48 20.40 -3.93
N ILE A 89 4.20 20.65 -4.23
CA ILE A 89 3.78 21.76 -5.09
C ILE A 89 3.85 23.05 -4.29
N GLN A 90 4.34 24.13 -4.92
CA GLN A 90 4.48 25.45 -4.30
C GLN A 90 3.12 26.16 -4.05
N ASN A 91 2.06 25.40 -3.84
CA ASN A 91 0.73 25.89 -3.49
C ASN A 91 0.23 25.12 -2.28
N PRO A 92 0.17 25.73 -1.07
CA PRO A 92 -0.30 25.04 0.15
C PRO A 92 -1.75 24.56 0.10
N LYS A 93 -2.52 25.02 -0.90
CA LYS A 93 -3.92 24.64 -1.10
C LYS A 93 -4.09 23.69 -2.31
N ALA A 94 -2.98 23.14 -2.82
CA ALA A 94 -3.04 22.24 -3.95
C ALA A 94 -3.98 21.07 -3.65
N ASP A 95 -4.97 20.89 -4.53
CA ASP A 95 -5.91 19.78 -4.50
C ASP A 95 -5.45 18.63 -5.43
N HIS A 96 -6.26 17.61 -5.55
CA HIS A 96 -5.97 16.48 -6.43
C HIS A 96 -5.88 16.89 -7.91
N SER A 97 -6.69 17.83 -8.36
CA SER A 97 -6.71 18.29 -9.75
C SER A 97 -5.42 19.05 -10.11
N GLU A 98 -4.89 19.83 -9.19
CA GLU A 98 -3.60 20.50 -9.36
C GLU A 98 -2.43 19.50 -9.38
N ALA A 99 -2.50 18.44 -8.57
CA ALA A 99 -1.49 17.36 -8.62
C ALA A 99 -1.51 16.65 -9.99
N ILE A 100 -2.70 16.37 -10.55
CA ILE A 100 -2.85 15.80 -11.90
C ILE A 100 -2.24 16.74 -12.95
N ARG A 101 -2.57 18.03 -12.90
CA ARG A 101 -2.03 19.02 -13.84
C ARG A 101 -0.51 19.09 -13.77
N ALA A 102 0.05 19.21 -12.56
CA ALA A 102 1.48 19.25 -12.35
C ALA A 102 2.19 17.99 -12.88
N TYR A 103 1.58 16.81 -12.67
CA TYR A 103 2.08 15.57 -13.22
C TYR A 103 2.09 15.57 -14.76
N LEU A 104 0.98 15.94 -15.38
CA LEU A 104 0.83 15.93 -16.84
C LEU A 104 1.79 16.92 -17.53
N GLU A 105 2.06 18.06 -16.89
CA GLU A 105 3.00 19.09 -17.36
C GLU A 105 4.48 18.75 -17.07
N SER A 106 4.73 17.81 -16.12
CA SER A 106 6.09 17.45 -15.73
C SER A 106 6.88 16.81 -16.87
N PRO A 107 8.10 17.25 -17.17
CA PRO A 107 9.00 16.57 -18.10
C PRO A 107 9.43 15.18 -17.59
N LEU A 108 9.25 14.90 -16.31
CA LEU A 108 9.61 13.64 -15.66
C LEU A 108 8.46 12.64 -15.60
N LYS A 109 7.24 12.99 -16.10
CA LYS A 109 6.03 12.14 -15.95
C LYS A 109 6.24 10.68 -16.40
N ALA A 110 6.95 10.46 -17.50
CA ALA A 110 7.23 9.12 -18.01
C ALA A 110 8.12 8.26 -17.08
N LYS A 111 8.87 8.91 -16.20
CA LYS A 111 9.77 8.25 -15.22
C LYS A 111 9.22 8.26 -13.80
N MET A 112 8.13 8.96 -13.53
CA MET A 112 7.61 9.16 -12.18
C MET A 112 7.36 7.85 -11.44
N TRP A 113 6.78 6.86 -12.11
CA TRP A 113 6.57 5.54 -11.53
C TRP A 113 7.88 4.83 -11.15
N ARG A 114 8.96 5.01 -11.93
CA ARG A 114 10.28 4.45 -11.61
C ARG A 114 10.89 5.11 -10.38
N PHE A 115 10.77 6.43 -10.25
CA PHE A 115 11.21 7.11 -9.03
C PHE A 115 10.49 6.58 -7.79
N ARG A 116 9.20 6.29 -7.86
CA ARG A 116 8.47 5.65 -6.75
C ARG A 116 9.04 4.27 -6.40
N VAL A 117 9.34 3.45 -7.39
CA VAL A 117 9.95 2.12 -7.22
C VAL A 117 11.34 2.25 -6.56
N GLU A 118 12.16 3.18 -7.05
CA GLU A 118 13.48 3.46 -6.48
C GLU A 118 13.38 3.98 -5.04
N ASP A 119 12.44 4.85 -4.74
CA ASP A 119 12.22 5.39 -3.40
C ASP A 119 11.81 4.30 -2.40
N LEU A 120 11.02 3.30 -2.82
CA LEU A 120 10.73 2.13 -2.00
C LEU A 120 11.99 1.29 -1.72
N LYS A 121 12.81 1.04 -2.75
CA LYS A 121 14.09 0.32 -2.57
C LYS A 121 15.02 1.09 -1.64
N ARG A 122 15.18 2.40 -1.83
CA ARG A 122 15.97 3.28 -0.94
C ARG A 122 15.47 3.25 0.50
N THR A 123 14.15 3.18 0.70
CA THR A 123 13.56 3.05 2.04
C THR A 123 13.97 1.73 2.69
N ILE A 124 13.93 0.61 1.95
CA ILE A 124 14.38 -0.69 2.46
C ILE A 124 15.89 -0.71 2.73
N ASP A 125 16.69 -0.11 1.84
CA ASP A 125 18.15 -0.05 1.96
C ASP A 125 18.60 0.74 3.20
N GLN A 126 17.79 1.71 3.64
CA GLN A 126 18.13 2.62 4.73
C GLN A 126 17.39 2.35 6.04
N LEU A 127 16.88 1.12 6.24
CA LEU A 127 16.21 0.74 7.49
C LEU A 127 17.08 0.95 8.73
N ASN A 128 18.41 0.81 8.61
CA ASN A 128 19.34 1.10 9.71
C ASN A 128 19.38 2.59 10.09
N LEU A 129 19.36 3.48 9.07
CA LEU A 129 19.29 4.92 9.29
C LEU A 129 17.97 5.29 9.97
N ILE A 130 16.85 4.78 9.43
CA ILE A 130 15.50 4.98 9.98
C ILE A 130 15.43 4.55 11.43
N GLU A 131 15.88 3.34 11.73
CA GLU A 131 15.87 2.78 13.07
C GLU A 131 16.68 3.62 14.08
N ASN A 132 17.86 4.12 13.66
CA ASN A 132 18.70 4.95 14.49
C ASN A 132 18.18 6.40 14.64
N SER A 133 17.38 6.89 13.70
CA SER A 133 16.80 8.25 13.74
C SER A 133 15.60 8.37 14.67
N MET A 134 14.89 7.26 14.92
CA MET A 134 13.70 7.29 15.75
C MET A 134 14.01 6.93 17.21
N PRO A 135 13.79 7.85 18.19
CA PRO A 135 14.02 7.57 19.60
C PRO A 135 13.29 6.30 20.07
N GLY A 136 14.00 5.41 20.76
CA GLY A 136 13.44 4.18 21.32
C GLY A 136 13.18 3.07 20.31
N LEU A 137 13.53 3.23 19.02
CA LEU A 137 13.32 2.18 18.00
C LEU A 137 14.57 1.29 17.80
N LYS A 138 15.76 1.77 18.17
CA LYS A 138 17.03 1.09 17.93
C LYS A 138 17.06 -0.36 18.43
N GLY A 139 17.38 -1.31 17.55
CA GLY A 139 17.46 -2.74 17.83
C GLY A 139 16.10 -3.43 17.97
N ARG A 140 15.02 -2.79 17.52
CA ARG A 140 13.65 -3.32 17.64
C ARG A 140 13.03 -3.76 16.33
N LEU A 141 13.61 -3.42 15.18
CA LEU A 141 13.10 -3.82 13.88
C LEU A 141 13.35 -5.30 13.58
N ASP A 142 12.34 -5.98 13.07
CA ASP A 142 12.47 -7.29 12.43
C ASP A 142 12.62 -7.09 10.91
N LYS A 143 13.87 -6.96 10.47
CA LYS A 143 14.21 -6.66 9.07
C LYS A 143 14.07 -7.86 8.14
N ASP A 144 13.82 -9.04 8.67
CA ASP A 144 13.52 -10.25 7.91
C ASP A 144 12.02 -10.38 7.58
N ASN A 145 11.16 -9.61 8.27
CA ASN A 145 9.72 -9.60 8.11
C ASN A 145 9.21 -8.24 7.60
N ILE A 146 9.41 -7.99 6.32
CA ILE A 146 8.98 -6.77 5.62
C ILE A 146 7.73 -7.08 4.79
N ALA A 147 6.65 -6.33 5.02
CA ALA A 147 5.48 -6.29 4.17
C ALA A 147 5.43 -4.99 3.37
N LEU A 148 5.00 -5.09 2.12
CA LEU A 148 4.79 -3.93 1.26
C LEU A 148 3.30 -3.72 1.03
N VAL A 149 2.82 -2.56 1.39
CA VAL A 149 1.40 -2.19 1.32
C VAL A 149 1.25 -0.94 0.48
N GLY A 150 0.21 -0.87 -0.35
CA GLY A 150 -0.05 0.34 -1.11
C GLY A 150 -1.53 0.53 -1.42
N HIS A 151 -1.89 1.77 -1.74
CA HIS A 151 -3.21 2.15 -2.21
C HIS A 151 -3.12 2.82 -3.58
N SER A 152 -4.02 2.48 -4.53
CA SER A 152 -4.13 3.13 -5.84
C SER A 152 -2.78 3.08 -6.59
N PHE A 153 -2.23 4.20 -7.04
CA PHE A 153 -0.89 4.28 -7.65
C PHE A 153 0.20 3.74 -6.73
N GLY A 154 0.05 3.88 -5.40
CA GLY A 154 0.95 3.26 -4.43
C GLY A 154 0.83 1.73 -4.43
N ALA A 155 -0.36 1.17 -4.62
CA ALA A 155 -0.54 -0.26 -4.76
C ALA A 155 0.12 -0.79 -6.04
N GLN A 156 0.02 -0.06 -7.16
CA GLN A 156 0.74 -0.41 -8.39
C GLN A 156 2.26 -0.34 -8.18
N THR A 157 2.77 0.71 -7.51
CA THR A 157 4.19 0.81 -7.17
C THR A 157 4.64 -0.38 -6.32
N SER A 158 3.84 -0.75 -5.31
CA SER A 158 4.09 -1.92 -4.48
C SER A 158 4.08 -3.21 -5.28
N ALA A 159 3.09 -3.40 -6.16
CA ALA A 159 2.97 -4.57 -7.02
C ALA A 159 4.21 -4.78 -7.90
N THR A 160 4.85 -3.69 -8.36
CA THR A 160 6.09 -3.76 -9.14
C THR A 160 7.24 -4.42 -8.35
N LEU A 161 7.39 -4.08 -7.06
CA LEU A 161 8.38 -4.75 -6.20
C LEU A 161 7.97 -6.16 -5.77
N LEU A 162 6.68 -6.51 -5.90
CA LEU A 162 6.18 -7.87 -5.67
C LEU A 162 6.33 -8.76 -6.91
N GLY A 163 6.73 -8.19 -8.07
CA GLY A 163 7.02 -8.93 -9.30
C GLY A 163 6.14 -8.60 -10.50
N THR A 164 5.20 -7.63 -10.39
CA THR A 164 4.44 -7.14 -11.55
C THR A 164 5.38 -6.52 -12.58
N ARG A 165 5.10 -6.75 -13.86
CA ARG A 165 5.93 -6.28 -14.96
C ARG A 165 5.15 -5.31 -15.85
N VAL A 166 5.78 -4.22 -16.24
CA VAL A 166 5.24 -3.32 -17.26
C VAL A 166 5.51 -3.91 -18.63
N ILE A 167 4.51 -3.89 -19.51
CA ILE A 167 4.60 -4.36 -20.89
C ILE A 167 4.90 -3.14 -21.78
N ASN A 168 6.03 -3.17 -22.48
CA ASN A 168 6.44 -2.14 -23.42
C ASN A 168 5.57 -2.17 -24.69
N PHE A 169 5.64 -1.14 -25.53
CA PHE A 169 4.90 -1.05 -26.79
C PHE A 169 5.21 -2.18 -27.78
N ASP A 170 6.41 -2.76 -27.73
CA ASP A 170 6.82 -3.91 -28.53
C ASP A 170 6.38 -5.27 -27.96
N GLY A 171 5.61 -5.27 -26.87
CA GLY A 171 5.16 -6.46 -26.17
C GLY A 171 6.20 -7.09 -25.23
N SER A 172 7.42 -6.57 -25.17
CA SER A 172 8.43 -7.04 -24.24
C SER A 172 8.10 -6.65 -22.80
N LEU A 173 8.52 -7.49 -21.84
CA LEU A 173 8.43 -7.13 -20.43
C LEU A 173 9.57 -6.19 -20.04
N ASN A 174 9.26 -5.19 -19.25
CA ASN A 174 10.25 -4.32 -18.65
C ASN A 174 11.14 -5.09 -17.66
N GLU A 175 12.19 -4.44 -17.17
CA GLU A 175 13.10 -5.01 -16.17
C GLU A 175 12.38 -5.50 -14.91
N ASP A 176 13.03 -6.42 -14.19
CA ASP A 176 12.51 -6.97 -12.94
C ASP A 176 12.90 -6.09 -11.76
N PHE A 177 11.89 -5.54 -11.09
CA PHE A 177 12.07 -4.74 -9.89
C PHE A 177 11.77 -5.51 -8.60
N ALA A 178 11.40 -6.79 -8.69
CA ALA A 178 11.07 -7.59 -7.51
C ALA A 178 12.18 -7.53 -6.45
N ASP A 179 11.77 -7.39 -5.19
CA ASP A 179 12.70 -7.32 -4.06
C ASP A 179 12.46 -8.50 -3.11
N SER A 180 13.42 -9.41 -3.05
CA SER A 180 13.32 -10.66 -2.26
C SER A 180 13.27 -10.46 -0.74
N ARG A 181 13.56 -9.25 -0.26
CA ARG A 181 13.43 -8.89 1.16
C ARG A 181 11.97 -8.78 1.59
N ILE A 182 11.05 -8.52 0.64
CA ILE A 182 9.62 -8.41 0.90
C ILE A 182 9.03 -9.81 1.03
N LYS A 183 8.28 -10.06 2.13
CA LYS A 183 7.69 -11.37 2.44
C LYS A 183 6.18 -11.44 2.24
N ALA A 184 5.50 -10.30 2.27
CA ALA A 184 4.06 -10.21 2.06
C ALA A 184 3.69 -8.92 1.32
N GLY A 185 2.64 -8.97 0.51
CA GLY A 185 2.06 -7.85 -0.21
C GLY A 185 0.62 -7.57 0.23
N LEU A 186 0.21 -6.30 0.13
CA LEU A 186 -1.18 -5.90 0.31
C LEU A 186 -1.49 -4.75 -0.64
N LEU A 187 -2.46 -4.96 -1.52
CA LEU A 187 -2.82 -4.05 -2.59
C LEU A 187 -4.27 -3.57 -2.41
N LEU A 188 -4.42 -2.28 -2.13
CA LEU A 188 -5.72 -1.62 -1.92
C LEU A 188 -6.09 -0.85 -3.18
N SER A 189 -7.23 -1.14 -3.79
CA SER A 189 -7.70 -0.50 -5.04
C SER A 189 -6.60 -0.40 -6.10
N VAL A 190 -5.91 -1.51 -6.36
CA VAL A 190 -4.84 -1.57 -7.36
C VAL A 190 -5.43 -1.63 -8.77
N GLY A 191 -4.89 -0.85 -9.71
CA GLY A 191 -5.29 -0.94 -11.12
C GLY A 191 -5.03 -2.34 -11.70
N GLY A 192 -5.91 -2.79 -12.57
CA GLY A 192 -5.85 -4.12 -13.19
C GLY A 192 -4.80 -4.27 -14.29
N CYS A 193 -4.98 -5.28 -15.13
CA CYS A 193 -4.14 -5.52 -16.30
C CYS A 193 -4.26 -4.37 -17.30
N GLY A 194 -3.22 -4.20 -18.10
CA GLY A 194 -3.13 -3.17 -19.12
C GLY A 194 -3.79 -3.57 -20.46
N GLY A 195 -3.19 -3.17 -21.56
CA GLY A 195 -3.63 -3.49 -22.92
C GLY A 195 -4.98 -2.83 -23.27
N GLU A 196 -5.92 -3.63 -23.75
CA GLU A 196 -7.24 -3.15 -24.19
C GLU A 196 -8.13 -2.67 -23.02
N ALA A 197 -7.79 -3.00 -21.79
CA ALA A 197 -8.50 -2.50 -20.62
C ALA A 197 -8.28 -0.99 -20.38
N LEU A 198 -7.19 -0.41 -20.91
CA LEU A 198 -6.86 0.99 -20.69
C LEU A 198 -7.57 1.91 -21.70
N THR A 199 -8.04 3.07 -21.18
CA THR A 199 -8.55 4.14 -22.05
C THR A 199 -7.44 4.73 -22.92
N PRO A 200 -7.76 5.40 -24.06
CA PRO A 200 -6.77 6.13 -24.87
C PRO A 200 -5.94 7.12 -24.04
N PHE A 201 -6.58 7.84 -23.12
CA PHE A 201 -5.91 8.76 -22.21
C PHE A 201 -4.89 8.06 -21.31
N ALA A 202 -5.26 6.91 -20.74
CA ALA A 202 -4.35 6.13 -19.89
C ALA A 202 -3.16 5.58 -20.69
N LYS A 203 -3.40 5.06 -21.91
CA LYS A 203 -2.34 4.57 -22.81
C LYS A 203 -1.33 5.66 -23.15
N GLU A 204 -1.80 6.90 -23.38
CA GLU A 204 -0.95 8.04 -23.73
C GLU A 204 -0.16 8.59 -22.54
N HIS A 205 -0.82 8.80 -21.39
CA HIS A 205 -0.23 9.55 -20.29
C HIS A 205 0.33 8.67 -19.17
N PHE A 206 -0.14 7.42 -19.05
CA PHE A 206 0.25 6.47 -18.01
C PHE A 206 0.66 5.11 -18.58
N PRO A 207 1.67 5.06 -19.48
CA PRO A 207 2.06 3.81 -20.17
C PRO A 207 2.50 2.70 -19.21
N HIS A 208 2.90 3.04 -17.99
CA HIS A 208 3.25 2.10 -16.94
C HIS A 208 2.04 1.32 -16.37
N LEU A 209 0.80 1.76 -16.65
CA LEU A 209 -0.40 0.98 -16.36
C LEU A 209 -0.60 -0.22 -17.31
N ASN A 210 0.16 -0.27 -18.40
CA ASN A 210 0.20 -1.47 -19.25
C ASN A 210 1.02 -2.55 -18.54
N GLN A 211 0.40 -3.25 -17.59
CA GLN A 211 1.07 -4.17 -16.68
C GLN A 211 0.51 -5.59 -16.73
N SER A 212 1.35 -6.57 -16.34
CA SER A 212 1.00 -7.97 -16.16
C SER A 212 1.36 -8.44 -14.75
N TYR A 213 0.46 -9.18 -14.14
CA TYR A 213 0.63 -9.76 -12.80
C TYR A 213 1.20 -11.19 -12.81
N GLU A 214 1.44 -11.80 -13.98
CA GLU A 214 1.86 -13.20 -14.13
C GLU A 214 3.16 -13.57 -13.39
N LYS A 215 4.01 -12.58 -13.12
CA LYS A 215 5.29 -12.78 -12.40
C LYS A 215 5.24 -12.38 -10.93
N MET A 216 4.12 -11.91 -10.43
CA MET A 216 3.95 -11.54 -9.02
C MET A 216 3.72 -12.79 -8.18
N ASN A 217 4.78 -13.30 -7.53
CA ASN A 217 4.78 -14.57 -6.81
C ASN A 217 4.72 -14.44 -5.28
N ILE A 218 4.91 -13.25 -4.74
CA ILE A 218 4.88 -13.01 -3.29
C ILE A 218 3.43 -13.10 -2.79
N LYS A 219 3.23 -13.77 -1.64
CA LYS A 219 1.89 -13.85 -1.00
C LYS A 219 1.29 -12.46 -0.85
N THR A 220 0.11 -12.26 -1.43
CA THR A 220 -0.52 -10.93 -1.51
C THR A 220 -2.02 -11.01 -1.28
N LEU A 221 -2.53 -10.09 -0.44
CA LEU A 221 -3.96 -9.78 -0.34
C LEU A 221 -4.28 -8.63 -1.29
N VAL A 222 -5.35 -8.79 -2.06
CA VAL A 222 -5.96 -7.74 -2.88
C VAL A 222 -7.28 -7.30 -2.21
N ILE A 223 -7.49 -6.00 -2.06
CA ILE A 223 -8.77 -5.42 -1.59
C ILE A 223 -9.27 -4.44 -2.64
N ALA A 224 -10.51 -4.65 -3.08
CA ALA A 224 -11.20 -3.81 -4.07
C ALA A 224 -12.60 -3.44 -3.59
N GLY A 225 -13.13 -2.33 -4.05
CA GLY A 225 -14.52 -1.94 -3.84
C GLY A 225 -15.39 -2.36 -5.04
N ASP A 226 -16.62 -2.80 -4.81
CA ASP A 226 -17.55 -3.17 -5.90
C ASP A 226 -18.18 -1.95 -6.61
N LYS A 227 -17.86 -0.73 -6.15
CA LYS A 227 -18.23 0.56 -6.76
C LYS A 227 -17.01 1.39 -7.17
N ASP A 228 -15.80 0.82 -7.09
CA ASP A 228 -14.59 1.51 -7.52
C ASP A 228 -14.59 1.69 -9.05
N LEU A 229 -14.54 2.94 -9.51
CA LEU A 229 -14.52 3.31 -10.92
C LEU A 229 -13.31 4.19 -11.21
N SER A 230 -12.71 4.00 -12.38
CA SER A 230 -11.56 4.80 -12.79
C SER A 230 -11.71 5.30 -14.24
N PRO A 231 -11.38 6.57 -14.52
CA PRO A 231 -11.31 7.08 -15.89
C PRO A 231 -10.12 6.51 -16.69
N LEU A 232 -9.27 5.71 -16.07
CA LEU A 232 -8.09 5.12 -16.70
C LEU A 232 -8.39 3.80 -17.40
N THR A 233 -9.53 3.19 -17.13
CA THR A 233 -9.96 1.91 -17.73
C THR A 233 -11.32 2.03 -18.41
N VAL A 234 -11.54 1.15 -19.40
CA VAL A 234 -12.86 0.97 -20.04
C VAL A 234 -13.70 -0.10 -19.34
N GLN A 235 -13.13 -0.78 -18.32
CA GLN A 235 -13.77 -1.80 -17.52
C GLN A 235 -14.45 -1.19 -16.29
N GLY A 236 -15.29 -1.97 -15.62
CA GLY A 236 -15.93 -1.62 -14.36
C GLY A 236 -15.03 -1.93 -13.13
N PRO A 237 -15.68 -2.03 -11.94
CA PRO A 237 -14.98 -2.31 -10.69
C PRO A 237 -14.19 -3.62 -10.68
N GLU A 238 -14.55 -4.59 -11.52
CA GLU A 238 -13.84 -5.86 -11.67
C GLU A 238 -12.37 -5.67 -12.06
N TRP A 239 -12.02 -4.58 -12.75
CA TRP A 239 -10.63 -4.26 -13.11
C TRP A 239 -9.70 -4.22 -11.89
N PHE A 240 -10.21 -3.77 -10.74
CA PHE A 240 -9.42 -3.69 -9.50
C PHE A 240 -9.19 -5.07 -8.84
N THR A 241 -9.78 -6.13 -9.39
CA THR A 241 -9.59 -7.52 -8.92
C THR A 241 -8.58 -8.31 -9.78
N ASP A 242 -8.16 -7.80 -10.92
CA ASP A 242 -7.28 -8.48 -11.87
C ASP A 242 -5.98 -8.98 -11.24
N ALA A 243 -5.41 -8.21 -10.31
CA ALA A 243 -4.19 -8.60 -9.59
C ALA A 243 -4.37 -9.95 -8.86
N PHE A 244 -5.56 -10.24 -8.33
CA PHE A 244 -5.85 -11.52 -7.72
C PHE A 244 -5.94 -12.61 -8.77
N TYR A 245 -6.75 -12.44 -9.80
CA TYR A 245 -7.01 -13.51 -10.77
C TYR A 245 -5.80 -13.85 -11.64
N ASN A 246 -4.96 -12.87 -11.96
CA ASN A 246 -3.85 -13.02 -12.91
C ASN A 246 -2.47 -13.20 -12.25
N SER A 247 -2.39 -13.23 -10.90
CA SER A 247 -1.13 -13.41 -10.18
C SER A 247 -1.09 -14.78 -9.49
N PRO A 248 0.02 -15.51 -9.56
CA PRO A 248 0.20 -16.72 -8.76
C PRO A 248 0.38 -16.44 -7.26
N GLY A 249 0.91 -15.27 -6.89
CA GLY A 249 1.18 -14.91 -5.50
C GLY A 249 -0.02 -14.29 -4.77
N ALA A 250 -0.95 -13.64 -5.48
CA ALA A 250 -2.16 -13.11 -4.85
C ALA A 250 -3.09 -14.26 -4.46
N ASN A 251 -3.12 -14.58 -3.18
CA ASN A 251 -3.79 -15.75 -2.64
C ASN A 251 -5.10 -15.44 -1.91
N GLN A 252 -5.38 -14.16 -1.66
CA GLN A 252 -6.62 -13.70 -1.02
C GLN A 252 -7.14 -12.44 -1.74
N LEU A 253 -8.48 -12.37 -1.89
CA LEU A 253 -9.21 -11.21 -2.39
C LEU A 253 -10.33 -10.87 -1.43
N VAL A 254 -10.45 -9.58 -1.10
CA VAL A 254 -11.62 -9.02 -0.42
C VAL A 254 -12.30 -8.05 -1.38
N VAL A 255 -13.60 -8.22 -1.59
CA VAL A 255 -14.43 -7.27 -2.32
C VAL A 255 -15.38 -6.60 -1.33
N LEU A 256 -15.23 -5.28 -1.17
CA LEU A 256 -16.01 -4.49 -0.23
C LEU A 256 -17.31 -3.99 -0.86
N SER A 257 -18.44 -4.29 -0.24
CA SER A 257 -19.77 -3.90 -0.71
C SER A 257 -19.98 -2.40 -0.58
N GLY A 258 -20.38 -1.74 -1.67
CA GLY A 258 -20.54 -0.28 -1.76
C GLY A 258 -19.22 0.48 -1.62
N GLY A 259 -18.08 -0.21 -1.68
CA GLY A 259 -16.75 0.42 -1.60
C GLY A 259 -16.39 1.10 -2.91
N GLU A 260 -16.00 2.38 -2.83
CA GLU A 260 -15.39 3.14 -3.91
C GLU A 260 -13.87 3.18 -3.74
N HIS A 261 -13.19 4.04 -4.48
CA HIS A 261 -11.73 4.07 -4.55
C HIS A 261 -11.04 4.26 -3.19
N MET A 262 -11.65 5.01 -2.27
CA MET A 262 -11.10 5.26 -0.94
C MET A 262 -11.54 4.24 0.11
N LEU A 263 -12.25 3.16 -0.28
CA LEU A 263 -12.62 2.03 0.56
C LEU A 263 -13.27 2.45 1.90
N GLY A 264 -14.13 3.48 1.85
CA GLY A 264 -14.83 4.00 3.01
C GLY A 264 -14.09 5.10 3.79
N GLY A 265 -12.93 5.57 3.31
CA GLY A 265 -12.16 6.66 3.93
C GLY A 265 -10.87 6.22 4.59
N ILE A 266 -10.20 5.17 4.07
CA ILE A 266 -8.89 4.70 4.59
C ILE A 266 -7.79 5.75 4.56
N SER A 267 -7.89 6.74 3.67
CA SER A 267 -6.94 7.85 3.53
C SER A 267 -7.02 8.89 4.65
N GLY A 268 -8.12 8.89 5.41
CA GLY A 268 -8.36 9.83 6.49
C GLY A 268 -8.72 11.25 6.00
N HIS A 269 -8.95 12.14 6.94
CA HIS A 269 -9.49 13.49 6.69
C HIS A 269 -8.54 14.45 5.95
N LEU A 270 -7.27 14.11 5.80
CA LEU A 270 -6.33 14.90 4.99
C LEU A 270 -6.55 14.71 3.47
N VAL A 271 -7.33 13.71 3.08
CA VAL A 271 -7.71 13.44 1.70
C VAL A 271 -9.23 13.62 1.59
N THR A 272 -9.66 14.64 0.87
CA THR A 272 -11.07 15.06 0.80
C THR A 272 -11.84 14.41 -0.36
N GLU A 273 -11.21 13.53 -1.10
CA GLU A 273 -11.76 12.87 -2.28
C GLU A 273 -12.63 11.64 -1.96
N THR A 274 -12.81 11.30 -0.68
CA THR A 274 -13.69 10.20 -0.27
C THR A 274 -15.15 10.56 -0.54
N THR A 275 -15.86 9.69 -1.23
CA THR A 275 -17.27 9.84 -1.60
C THR A 275 -18.17 8.75 -0.99
N ASP A 276 -17.55 7.72 -0.38
CA ASP A 276 -18.21 6.55 0.20
C ASP A 276 -17.89 6.38 1.70
N GLU A 277 -17.77 7.47 2.45
CA GLU A 277 -17.40 7.42 3.88
C GLU A 277 -18.21 6.39 4.67
N ASN A 278 -17.51 5.42 5.27
CA ASN A 278 -18.11 4.33 6.02
C ASN A 278 -17.13 3.81 7.09
N PRO A 279 -17.32 4.19 8.37
CA PRO A 279 -16.46 3.75 9.46
C PRO A 279 -16.40 2.23 9.66
N ASP A 280 -17.49 1.50 9.41
CA ASP A 280 -17.53 0.04 9.54
C ASP A 280 -16.70 -0.63 8.44
N ARG A 281 -16.72 -0.07 7.22
CA ARG A 281 -15.86 -0.53 6.12
C ARG A 281 -14.39 -0.26 6.43
N VAL A 282 -14.04 0.93 6.94
CA VAL A 282 -12.67 1.24 7.38
C VAL A 282 -12.22 0.28 8.47
N LEU A 283 -13.08 -0.03 9.45
CA LEU A 283 -12.78 -0.99 10.50
C LEU A 283 -12.57 -2.41 9.95
N ALA A 284 -13.37 -2.82 8.97
CA ALA A 284 -13.20 -4.10 8.28
C ALA A 284 -11.83 -4.16 7.56
N VAL A 285 -11.47 -3.11 6.81
CA VAL A 285 -10.15 -3.01 6.15
C VAL A 285 -9.02 -3.08 7.18
N GLN A 286 -9.11 -2.33 8.28
CA GLN A 286 -8.11 -2.35 9.34
C GLN A 286 -7.88 -3.76 9.91
N ARG A 287 -8.95 -4.48 10.24
CA ARG A 287 -8.89 -5.81 10.83
C ARG A 287 -8.37 -6.85 9.85
N LEU A 288 -8.93 -6.89 8.63
CA LEU A 288 -8.54 -7.85 7.60
C LEU A 288 -7.08 -7.66 7.18
N THR A 289 -6.65 -6.41 6.97
CA THR A 289 -5.27 -6.12 6.55
C THR A 289 -4.25 -6.49 7.63
N TRP A 290 -4.53 -6.13 8.89
CA TRP A 290 -3.67 -6.53 10.00
C TRP A 290 -3.57 -8.05 10.13
N ALA A 291 -4.70 -8.75 10.12
CA ALA A 291 -4.77 -10.19 10.30
C ALA A 291 -4.04 -10.92 9.16
N TYR A 292 -4.24 -10.47 7.92
CA TYR A 292 -3.54 -11.04 6.77
C TYR A 292 -2.03 -10.88 6.88
N LEU A 293 -1.56 -9.66 7.18
CA LEU A 293 -0.13 -9.38 7.29
C LEU A 293 0.53 -10.19 8.40
N VAL A 294 -0.14 -10.33 9.54
CA VAL A 294 0.36 -11.18 10.64
C VAL A 294 0.47 -12.63 10.19
N SER A 295 -0.58 -13.20 9.58
CA SER A 295 -0.54 -14.62 9.16
C SER A 295 0.37 -14.86 7.97
N ALA A 296 0.57 -13.87 7.08
CA ALA A 296 1.47 -13.99 5.94
C ALA A 296 2.96 -13.97 6.37
N LEU A 297 3.31 -13.13 7.37
CA LEU A 297 4.66 -13.02 7.91
C LEU A 297 4.97 -14.12 8.94
N TYR A 298 3.96 -14.62 9.63
CA TYR A 298 4.09 -15.66 10.67
C TYR A 298 3.07 -16.78 10.39
N PRO A 299 3.42 -17.76 9.54
CA PRO A 299 2.47 -18.77 9.02
C PRO A 299 1.76 -19.64 10.05
N GLU A 300 2.32 -19.75 11.26
CA GLU A 300 1.68 -20.46 12.38
C GLU A 300 0.59 -19.63 13.08
N ASN A 301 0.36 -18.38 12.68
CA ASN A 301 -0.63 -17.50 13.27
C ASN A 301 -1.97 -17.59 12.52
N SER A 302 -3.04 -17.89 13.22
CA SER A 302 -4.39 -18.06 12.68
C SER A 302 -5.23 -16.76 12.69
N ALA A 303 -4.60 -15.60 12.75
CA ALA A 303 -5.33 -14.32 12.80
C ALA A 303 -6.21 -14.12 11.55
N TRP A 304 -5.72 -14.54 10.37
CA TRP A 304 -6.46 -14.42 9.12
C TRP A 304 -7.76 -15.20 9.14
N GLU A 305 -7.72 -16.50 9.45
CA GLU A 305 -8.88 -17.39 9.50
C GLU A 305 -9.89 -16.89 10.53
N THR A 306 -9.42 -16.47 11.71
CA THR A 306 -10.27 -15.95 12.77
C THR A 306 -10.97 -14.65 12.34
N THR A 307 -10.24 -13.75 11.69
CA THR A 307 -10.79 -12.46 11.24
C THR A 307 -11.75 -12.64 10.06
N CYS A 308 -11.45 -13.54 9.12
CA CYS A 308 -12.38 -13.88 8.04
C CYS A 308 -13.68 -14.46 8.59
N SER A 309 -13.60 -15.35 9.57
CA SER A 309 -14.79 -15.90 10.23
C SER A 309 -15.62 -14.81 10.89
N TRP A 310 -14.99 -13.88 11.61
CA TRP A 310 -15.68 -12.71 12.15
C TRP A 310 -16.33 -11.87 11.05
N PHE A 311 -15.58 -11.52 10.00
CA PHE A 311 -16.05 -10.66 8.92
C PHE A 311 -17.25 -11.23 8.15
N LEU A 312 -17.22 -12.54 7.87
CA LEU A 312 -18.28 -13.24 7.12
C LEU A 312 -19.54 -13.50 7.95
N ASN A 313 -19.43 -13.50 9.29
CA ASN A 313 -20.56 -13.71 10.20
C ASN A 313 -21.08 -12.40 10.81
N ASP A 314 -20.53 -11.23 10.45
CA ASP A 314 -21.00 -9.94 10.93
C ASP A 314 -22.39 -9.65 10.35
N PRO A 315 -23.42 -9.33 11.17
CA PRO A 315 -24.73 -8.93 10.67
C PRO A 315 -24.69 -7.71 9.73
N ASN A 316 -23.66 -6.85 9.86
CA ASN A 316 -23.39 -5.72 8.98
C ASN A 316 -22.20 -6.02 8.06
N GLN A 317 -22.25 -7.16 7.39
CA GLN A 317 -21.18 -7.64 6.54
C GLN A 317 -20.79 -6.62 5.46
N GLN A 318 -19.52 -6.21 5.46
CA GLN A 318 -19.00 -5.18 4.57
C GLN A 318 -18.48 -5.69 3.22
N GLY A 319 -18.60 -6.98 2.93
CA GLY A 319 -18.10 -7.53 1.67
C GLY A 319 -17.91 -9.05 1.69
N THR A 320 -17.09 -9.56 0.79
CA THR A 320 -16.78 -10.99 0.62
C THR A 320 -15.29 -11.26 0.67
N VAL A 321 -14.90 -12.50 1.00
CA VAL A 321 -13.53 -13.00 0.97
C VAL A 321 -13.44 -14.19 0.03
N ILE A 322 -12.44 -14.19 -0.85
CA ILE A 322 -12.16 -15.26 -1.82
C ILE A 322 -10.70 -15.67 -1.65
N GLY A 323 -10.45 -16.97 -1.44
CA GLY A 323 -9.10 -17.54 -1.37
C GLY A 323 -8.79 -18.44 -2.58
N LYS A 324 -7.50 -18.58 -2.91
CA LYS A 324 -6.96 -19.59 -3.85
C LYS A 324 -6.40 -20.76 -3.10
#